data_7ba93eabc00a5f0efb69e7a0408d8ad6
#
_entry.id   7ba93eabc00a5f0efb69e7a0408d8ad6
#
_cell.length_a   1.000
_cell.length_b   1.000
_cell.length_c   1.000
_cell.angle_alpha   90.00
_cell.angle_beta   90.00
_cell.angle_gamma   90.00
#
_symmetry.space_group_name_H-M   'P 1'
#
loop_
_entity.id
_entity.type
_entity.pdbx_description
1 polymer ?
#
loop_
_entity_poly.entity_id
_entity_poly.type
_entity_poly.pdbx_seq_one_letter_code
_entity_poly.pdbx_strand_id
1 'polypeptide(L)'
;MKHIVCFHLFNDYSGSPKVLKMVLEGMLRKGYQVDLVSSKGGVLDELLSYENLHKHTYPYRFSNNPAMTMLRYCAVQVYTFLLAFRWLFQKDVVFYINTLLPVGPALAGRLMGKRVVYHYHENAFVKGAFYKTLAFFMQKLAHEIICVSVYQASFLQRKKGVTIIPNALPKEFTDRLNPNPEAAFERKTVLMLSSLKEYKGTKEFIELAEKLPQYKFVLVINDTEENISKYLDANNLHNLTGGVI
;
A
#
# COMPACT_ATOMS: atom_id res chain seq x y z
N MET A 1 8.34 22.15 -16.16
CA MET A 1 7.20 21.52 -15.47
C MET A 1 7.72 20.22 -14.86
N LYS A 2 7.48 19.97 -13.58
CA LYS A 2 7.98 18.72 -12.97
C LYS A 2 7.13 17.54 -13.43
N HIS A 3 7.78 16.50 -13.96
CA HIS A 3 7.14 15.33 -14.52
C HIS A 3 7.46 14.10 -13.66
N ILE A 4 6.41 13.39 -13.23
CA ILE A 4 6.51 12.18 -12.41
C ILE A 4 6.00 10.99 -13.24
N VAL A 5 6.79 9.95 -13.36
CA VAL A 5 6.32 8.66 -13.86
C VAL A 5 6.18 7.72 -12.67
N CYS A 6 4.94 7.41 -12.32
CA CYS A 6 4.59 6.59 -11.17
C CYS A 6 4.32 5.15 -11.60
N PHE A 7 5.00 4.19 -10.96
CA PHE A 7 4.81 2.76 -11.20
C PHE A 7 4.20 2.09 -9.99
N HIS A 8 3.07 1.41 -10.17
CA HIS A 8 2.38 0.63 -9.16
C HIS A 8 1.86 -0.68 -9.75
N LEU A 9 2.17 -1.82 -9.13
CA LEU A 9 1.92 -3.13 -9.75
C LEU A 9 0.42 -3.43 -9.89
N PHE A 10 -0.33 -3.34 -8.80
CA PHE A 10 -1.71 -3.81 -8.75
C PHE A 10 -2.63 -2.75 -8.15
N ASN A 11 -3.55 -2.23 -8.98
CA ASN A 11 -4.51 -1.22 -8.59
C ASN A 11 -5.79 -1.89 -8.08
N ASP A 12 -6.01 -1.83 -6.77
CA ASP A 12 -7.20 -2.29 -6.06
C ASP A 12 -7.65 -1.23 -5.03
N TYR A 13 -8.53 -1.62 -4.10
CA TYR A 13 -9.02 -0.74 -3.03
C TYR A 13 -8.28 -0.95 -1.69
N SER A 14 -7.11 -1.57 -1.70
CA SER A 14 -6.29 -1.78 -0.51
C SER A 14 -5.54 -0.51 -0.06
N GLY A 15 -4.75 -0.62 1.02
CA GLY A 15 -4.11 0.54 1.65
C GLY A 15 -3.10 1.27 0.77
N SER A 16 -2.19 0.55 0.11
CA SER A 16 -1.11 1.19 -0.66
C SER A 16 -1.59 1.96 -1.90
N PRO A 17 -2.58 1.50 -2.71
CA PRO A 17 -3.17 2.32 -3.77
C PRO A 17 -3.95 3.54 -3.23
N LYS A 18 -4.63 3.42 -2.08
CA LYS A 18 -5.33 4.56 -1.46
C LYS A 18 -4.37 5.66 -1.04
N VAL A 19 -3.26 5.29 -0.40
CA VAL A 19 -2.20 6.26 -0.04
C VAL A 19 -1.58 6.87 -1.30
N LEU A 20 -1.29 6.05 -2.31
CA LEU A 20 -0.75 6.54 -3.58
C LEU A 20 -1.71 7.53 -4.25
N LYS A 21 -3.02 7.24 -4.27
CA LYS A 21 -4.03 8.17 -4.79
C LYS A 21 -3.90 9.55 -4.15
N MET A 22 -3.87 9.62 -2.81
CA MET A 22 -3.73 10.89 -2.08
C MET A 22 -2.44 11.64 -2.45
N VAL A 23 -1.33 10.92 -2.58
CA VAL A 23 -0.03 11.51 -2.98
C VAL A 23 -0.12 12.07 -4.40
N LEU A 24 -0.66 11.30 -5.34
CA LEU A 24 -0.80 11.73 -6.73
C LEU A 24 -1.78 12.90 -6.88
N GLU A 25 -2.92 12.89 -6.17
CA GLU A 25 -3.84 14.04 -6.12
C GLU A 25 -3.15 15.31 -5.66
N GLY A 26 -2.34 15.23 -4.60
CA GLY A 26 -1.56 16.36 -4.11
C GLY A 26 -0.55 16.88 -5.14
N MET A 27 0.07 16.00 -5.92
CA MET A 27 0.97 16.36 -7.02
C MET A 27 0.22 17.00 -8.19
N LEU A 28 -0.89 16.39 -8.63
CA LEU A 28 -1.72 16.87 -9.74
C LEU A 28 -2.29 18.27 -9.45
N ARG A 29 -2.82 18.49 -8.25
CA ARG A 29 -3.31 19.82 -7.80
C ARG A 29 -2.21 20.87 -7.75
N LYS A 30 -0.94 20.49 -7.58
CA LYS A 30 0.24 21.37 -7.65
C LYS A 30 0.78 21.57 -9.06
N GLY A 31 0.07 21.07 -10.08
CA GLY A 31 0.42 21.24 -11.50
C GLY A 31 1.56 20.32 -11.98
N TYR A 32 1.87 19.24 -11.28
CA TYR A 32 2.79 18.24 -11.80
C TYR A 32 2.12 17.46 -12.95
N GLN A 33 2.90 17.14 -13.99
CA GLN A 33 2.52 16.14 -14.97
C GLN A 33 2.74 14.75 -14.38
N VAL A 34 1.76 13.86 -14.49
CA VAL A 34 1.88 12.50 -13.97
C VAL A 34 1.57 11.47 -15.05
N ASP A 35 2.51 10.59 -15.32
CA ASP A 35 2.27 9.33 -16.02
C ASP A 35 2.11 8.21 -14.99
N LEU A 36 0.95 7.59 -14.91
CA LEU A 36 0.65 6.50 -13.99
C LEU A 36 0.66 5.16 -14.74
N VAL A 37 1.58 4.28 -14.37
CA VAL A 37 1.72 2.93 -14.93
C VAL A 37 1.23 1.91 -13.89
N SER A 38 0.05 1.31 -14.12
CA SER A 38 -0.54 0.33 -13.18
C SER A 38 -1.56 -0.59 -13.88
N SER A 39 -2.03 -1.64 -13.18
CA SER A 39 -3.18 -2.41 -13.65
C SER A 39 -4.47 -1.57 -13.60
N LYS A 40 -5.55 -2.06 -14.23
CA LYS A 40 -6.88 -1.47 -14.23
C LYS A 40 -7.70 -1.89 -13.00
N GLY A 41 -8.74 -1.14 -12.68
CA GLY A 41 -9.88 -1.60 -11.88
C GLY A 41 -9.76 -1.35 -10.38
N GLY A 42 -9.09 -0.30 -9.94
CA GLY A 42 -9.03 0.07 -8.53
C GLY A 42 -9.10 1.58 -8.30
N VAL A 43 -8.79 2.00 -7.08
CA VAL A 43 -8.94 3.38 -6.60
C VAL A 43 -8.18 4.43 -7.41
N LEU A 44 -7.09 4.04 -8.08
CA LEU A 44 -6.30 4.95 -8.92
C LEU A 44 -7.02 5.35 -10.22
N ASP A 45 -8.07 4.63 -10.61
CA ASP A 45 -8.87 4.99 -11.79
C ASP A 45 -9.72 6.25 -11.54
N GLU A 46 -9.98 6.61 -10.29
CA GLU A 46 -10.65 7.84 -9.90
C GLU A 46 -9.84 9.11 -10.24
N LEU A 47 -8.53 8.96 -10.47
CA LEU A 47 -7.64 10.06 -10.88
C LEU A 47 -7.75 10.43 -12.36
N LEU A 48 -8.47 9.64 -13.17
CA LEU A 48 -8.57 9.85 -14.63
C LEU A 48 -9.29 11.15 -15.02
N SER A 49 -9.96 11.82 -14.07
CA SER A 49 -10.58 13.12 -14.28
C SER A 49 -9.57 14.29 -14.34
N TYR A 50 -8.32 14.07 -13.94
CA TYR A 50 -7.29 15.10 -14.00
C TYR A 50 -6.65 15.17 -15.38
N GLU A 51 -6.68 16.34 -16.04
CA GLU A 51 -6.12 16.58 -17.38
C GLU A 51 -4.60 16.37 -17.46
N ASN A 52 -3.89 16.61 -16.35
CA ASN A 52 -2.45 16.46 -16.24
C ASN A 52 -2.01 15.05 -15.79
N LEU A 53 -2.91 14.06 -15.89
CA LEU A 53 -2.60 12.66 -15.65
C LEU A 53 -2.80 11.83 -16.90
N HIS A 54 -1.77 11.05 -17.28
CA HIS A 54 -1.84 10.03 -18.33
C HIS A 54 -1.66 8.65 -17.72
N LYS A 55 -2.60 7.74 -17.98
CA LYS A 55 -2.55 6.38 -17.44
C LYS A 55 -2.15 5.36 -18.51
N HIS A 56 -1.11 4.58 -18.22
CA HIS A 56 -0.66 3.43 -18.98
C HIS A 56 -1.05 2.16 -18.24
N THR A 57 -1.82 1.28 -18.86
CA THR A 57 -2.35 0.08 -18.20
C THR A 57 -1.82 -1.19 -18.80
N TYR A 58 -1.69 -2.21 -17.96
CA TYR A 58 -1.38 -3.58 -18.35
C TYR A 58 -2.32 -4.57 -17.63
N PRO A 59 -2.55 -5.76 -18.21
CA PRO A 59 -3.32 -6.81 -17.55
C PRO A 59 -2.44 -7.47 -16.49
N TYR A 60 -2.84 -7.38 -15.22
CA TYR A 60 -2.26 -8.13 -14.13
C TYR A 60 -3.36 -8.63 -13.21
N ARG A 61 -3.33 -9.92 -12.88
CA ARG A 61 -4.24 -10.56 -11.93
C ARG A 61 -3.48 -11.60 -11.13
N PHE A 62 -3.80 -11.72 -9.86
CA PHE A 62 -3.36 -12.84 -9.03
C PHE A 62 -3.98 -14.14 -9.54
N SER A 63 -3.31 -15.23 -9.28
CA SER A 63 -3.79 -16.59 -9.54
C SER A 63 -3.75 -17.39 -8.25
N ASN A 64 -4.64 -18.35 -8.12
CA ASN A 64 -4.58 -19.31 -7.02
C ASN A 64 -3.31 -20.20 -7.09
N ASN A 65 -2.69 -20.28 -8.26
CA ASN A 65 -1.41 -20.97 -8.44
C ASN A 65 -0.25 -19.97 -8.24
N PRO A 66 0.61 -20.18 -7.22
CA PRO A 66 1.75 -19.29 -6.94
C PRO A 66 2.75 -19.18 -8.10
N ALA A 67 3.02 -20.28 -8.82
CA ALA A 67 3.94 -20.26 -9.95
C ALA A 67 3.40 -19.41 -11.11
N MET A 68 2.09 -19.48 -11.39
CA MET A 68 1.45 -18.64 -12.39
C MET A 68 1.46 -17.15 -11.97
N THR A 69 1.25 -16.86 -10.69
CA THR A 69 1.36 -15.50 -10.17
C THR A 69 2.78 -14.95 -10.34
N MET A 70 3.80 -15.75 -10.06
CA MET A 70 5.20 -15.39 -10.26
C MET A 70 5.52 -15.15 -11.73
N LEU A 71 5.05 -16.02 -12.63
CA LEU A 71 5.24 -15.86 -14.08
C LEU A 71 4.62 -14.54 -14.58
N ARG A 72 3.39 -14.25 -14.18
CA ARG A 72 2.71 -12.98 -14.51
C ARG A 72 3.45 -11.77 -13.94
N TYR A 73 3.96 -11.89 -12.71
CA TYR A 73 4.78 -10.86 -12.09
C TYR A 73 6.04 -10.59 -12.91
N CYS A 74 6.80 -11.63 -13.29
CA CYS A 74 8.00 -11.49 -14.11
C CYS A 74 7.69 -10.86 -15.48
N ALA A 75 6.61 -11.30 -16.13
CA ALA A 75 6.19 -10.74 -17.42
C ALA A 75 5.89 -9.23 -17.30
N VAL A 76 5.20 -8.80 -16.24
CA VAL A 76 4.93 -7.37 -16.00
C VAL A 76 6.21 -6.59 -15.68
N GLN A 77 7.18 -7.21 -14.94
CA GLN A 77 8.47 -6.53 -14.71
C GLN A 77 9.22 -6.27 -16.02
N VAL A 78 9.26 -7.26 -16.94
CA VAL A 78 9.87 -7.10 -18.29
C VAL A 78 9.10 -6.04 -19.09
N TYR A 79 7.78 -6.12 -19.11
CA TYR A 79 6.95 -5.15 -19.83
C TYR A 79 7.18 -3.71 -19.33
N THR A 80 7.11 -3.49 -18.01
CA THR A 80 7.28 -2.16 -17.42
C THR A 80 8.71 -1.66 -17.50
N PHE A 81 9.71 -2.56 -17.50
CA PHE A 81 11.10 -2.23 -17.80
C PHE A 81 11.23 -1.67 -19.22
N LEU A 82 10.69 -2.36 -20.24
CA LEU A 82 10.73 -1.91 -21.63
C LEU A 82 9.92 -0.63 -21.84
N LEU A 83 8.72 -0.54 -21.27
CA LEU A 83 7.87 0.64 -21.33
C LEU A 83 8.58 1.88 -20.77
N ALA A 84 9.39 1.71 -19.72
CA ALA A 84 10.10 2.81 -19.07
C ALA A 84 11.04 3.56 -20.03
N PHE A 85 11.55 2.93 -21.07
CA PHE A 85 12.39 3.59 -22.07
C PHE A 85 11.65 4.65 -22.91
N ARG A 86 10.32 4.68 -22.87
CA ARG A 86 9.53 5.77 -23.45
C ARG A 86 9.96 7.15 -22.93
N TRP A 87 10.44 7.23 -21.71
CA TRP A 87 10.90 8.48 -21.08
C TRP A 87 12.42 8.68 -21.16
N LEU A 88 13.14 7.89 -21.97
CA LEU A 88 14.61 7.96 -22.06
C LEU A 88 15.11 9.38 -22.33
N PHE A 89 14.55 10.06 -23.32
CA PHE A 89 15.00 11.38 -23.77
C PHE A 89 14.39 12.54 -22.98
N GLN A 90 13.48 12.31 -22.05
CA GLN A 90 12.89 13.34 -21.21
C GLN A 90 13.81 13.62 -20.00
N LYS A 91 14.39 14.84 -19.90
CA LYS A 91 15.43 15.16 -18.92
C LYS A 91 14.89 15.28 -17.48
N ASP A 92 13.78 15.97 -17.25
CA ASP A 92 13.27 16.34 -15.92
C ASP A 92 12.20 15.38 -15.39
N VAL A 93 12.43 14.08 -15.56
CA VAL A 93 11.50 13.02 -15.14
C VAL A 93 12.00 12.34 -13.88
N VAL A 94 11.11 12.20 -12.89
CA VAL A 94 11.33 11.39 -11.68
C VAL A 94 10.53 10.10 -11.78
N PHE A 95 11.18 8.97 -11.56
CA PHE A 95 10.54 7.67 -11.44
C PHE A 95 10.12 7.44 -9.99
N TYR A 96 8.83 7.45 -9.76
CA TYR A 96 8.22 7.20 -8.45
C TYR A 96 7.70 5.77 -8.40
N ILE A 97 8.35 4.95 -7.57
CA ILE A 97 8.06 3.51 -7.43
C ILE A 97 7.25 3.32 -6.16
N ASN A 98 5.98 2.99 -6.32
CA ASN A 98 5.11 2.72 -5.19
C ASN A 98 5.16 1.24 -4.82
N THR A 99 5.46 0.92 -3.58
CA THR A 99 5.74 -0.42 -3.03
C THR A 99 7.10 -1.00 -3.48
N LEU A 100 7.42 -2.22 -3.03
CA LEU A 100 8.64 -2.94 -3.43
C LEU A 100 8.54 -3.62 -4.80
N LEU A 101 7.30 -3.85 -5.25
CA LEU A 101 7.04 -4.77 -6.35
C LEU A 101 7.50 -4.30 -7.74
N PRO A 102 7.44 -2.99 -8.13
CA PRO A 102 7.87 -2.58 -9.46
C PRO A 102 9.40 -2.42 -9.58
N VAL A 103 10.13 -3.54 -9.61
CA VAL A 103 11.62 -3.55 -9.73
C VAL A 103 12.07 -3.26 -11.16
N GLY A 104 11.34 -3.76 -12.18
CA GLY A 104 11.67 -3.57 -13.58
C GLY A 104 11.84 -2.11 -13.98
N PRO A 105 10.85 -1.24 -13.76
CA PRO A 105 10.97 0.17 -14.08
C PRO A 105 11.99 0.91 -13.23
N ALA A 106 12.22 0.48 -11.98
CA ALA A 106 13.28 1.05 -11.15
C ALA A 106 14.67 0.78 -11.73
N LEU A 107 14.91 -0.44 -12.22
CA LEU A 107 16.15 -0.81 -12.92
C LEU A 107 16.32 0.01 -14.20
N ALA A 108 15.27 0.11 -15.02
CA ALA A 108 15.30 0.93 -16.23
C ALA A 108 15.61 2.40 -15.90
N GLY A 109 14.97 2.96 -14.89
CA GLY A 109 15.23 4.33 -14.41
C GLY A 109 16.69 4.54 -14.04
N ARG A 110 17.31 3.60 -13.33
CA ARG A 110 18.73 3.66 -12.99
C ARG A 110 19.63 3.60 -14.20
N LEU A 111 19.36 2.70 -15.15
CA LEU A 111 20.14 2.57 -16.39
C LEU A 111 20.06 3.85 -17.27
N MET A 112 18.91 4.52 -17.25
CA MET A 112 18.69 5.78 -17.96
C MET A 112 19.17 7.03 -17.21
N GLY A 113 19.77 6.89 -16.03
CA GLY A 113 20.20 8.02 -15.19
C GLY A 113 19.06 8.83 -14.59
N LYS A 114 17.83 8.29 -14.54
CA LYS A 114 16.67 8.95 -13.93
C LYS A 114 16.74 8.91 -12.41
N ARG A 115 16.19 9.94 -11.75
CA ARG A 115 16.01 9.93 -10.30
C ARG A 115 14.92 8.91 -9.95
N VAL A 116 15.26 7.89 -9.17
CA VAL A 116 14.34 6.85 -8.70
C VAL A 116 14.03 7.08 -7.23
N VAL A 117 12.74 7.27 -6.93
CA VAL A 117 12.21 7.45 -5.57
C VAL A 117 11.30 6.27 -5.27
N TYR A 118 11.57 5.57 -4.20
CA TYR A 118 10.68 4.50 -3.71
C TYR A 118 9.80 4.99 -2.58
N HIS A 119 8.51 4.67 -2.64
CA HIS A 119 7.59 4.80 -1.51
C HIS A 119 7.33 3.40 -0.94
N TYR A 120 7.99 3.13 0.17
CA TYR A 120 8.06 1.82 0.79
C TYR A 120 6.96 1.63 1.83
N HIS A 121 5.99 0.76 1.53
CA HIS A 121 4.82 0.51 2.37
C HIS A 121 4.89 -0.79 3.16
N GLU A 122 5.48 -1.84 2.57
CA GLU A 122 5.54 -3.16 3.15
C GLU A 122 6.74 -3.33 4.08
N ASN A 123 6.58 -4.04 5.20
CA ASN A 123 7.74 -4.53 5.92
C ASN A 123 8.24 -5.83 5.28
N ALA A 124 9.22 -5.70 4.39
CA ALA A 124 9.82 -6.81 3.66
C ALA A 124 10.46 -7.86 4.57
N PHE A 125 10.97 -7.43 5.71
CA PHE A 125 11.74 -8.29 6.61
C PHE A 125 10.86 -9.27 7.39
N VAL A 126 9.57 -8.98 7.50
CA VAL A 126 8.57 -9.85 8.13
C VAL A 126 7.89 -10.78 7.10
N LYS A 127 7.85 -10.38 5.81
CA LYS A 127 7.11 -11.10 4.76
C LYS A 127 7.84 -12.28 4.11
N GLY A 128 9.13 -12.49 4.40
CA GLY A 128 9.88 -13.64 3.88
C GLY A 128 10.93 -13.30 2.81
N ALA A 129 11.62 -14.33 2.29
CA ALA A 129 12.82 -14.21 1.47
C ALA A 129 12.62 -13.39 0.19
N PHE A 130 11.52 -13.61 -0.53
CA PHE A 130 11.19 -12.87 -1.75
C PHE A 130 11.16 -11.35 -1.50
N TYR A 131 10.43 -10.92 -0.47
CA TYR A 131 10.34 -9.50 -0.12
C TYR A 131 11.68 -8.92 0.37
N LYS A 132 12.50 -9.72 1.08
CA LYS A 132 13.87 -9.30 1.47
C LYS A 132 14.74 -9.04 0.26
N THR A 133 14.64 -9.91 -0.78
CA THR A 133 15.34 -9.71 -2.05
C THR A 133 14.89 -8.43 -2.75
N LEU A 134 13.56 -8.17 -2.80
CA LEU A 134 13.05 -6.91 -3.36
C LEU A 134 13.54 -5.68 -2.58
N ALA A 135 13.59 -5.75 -1.24
CA ALA A 135 14.14 -4.67 -0.40
C ALA A 135 15.63 -4.44 -0.63
N PHE A 136 16.39 -5.49 -0.92
CA PHE A 136 17.78 -5.35 -1.33
C PHE A 136 17.89 -4.56 -2.64
N PHE A 137 17.13 -4.93 -3.67
CA PHE A 137 17.12 -4.20 -4.95
C PHE A 137 16.65 -2.75 -4.77
N MET A 138 15.59 -2.51 -4.00
CA MET A 138 15.14 -1.15 -3.67
C MET A 138 16.30 -0.31 -3.11
N GLN A 139 17.02 -0.82 -2.10
CA GLN A 139 18.12 -0.08 -1.48
C GLN A 139 19.28 0.21 -2.44
N LYS A 140 19.48 -0.64 -3.45
CA LYS A 140 20.52 -0.43 -4.49
C LYS A 140 20.06 0.51 -5.61
N LEU A 141 18.79 0.42 -6.02
CA LEU A 141 18.27 1.15 -7.16
C LEU A 141 17.73 2.55 -6.78
N ALA A 142 17.25 2.75 -5.56
CA ALA A 142 16.71 4.02 -5.15
C ALA A 142 17.76 5.14 -5.05
N HIS A 143 17.40 6.36 -5.42
CA HIS A 143 18.09 7.57 -4.98
C HIS A 143 17.57 8.00 -3.62
N GLU A 144 16.25 7.91 -3.44
CA GLU A 144 15.53 8.18 -2.19
C GLU A 144 14.54 7.07 -1.87
N ILE A 145 14.34 6.82 -0.57
CA ILE A 145 13.37 5.88 -0.05
C ILE A 145 12.50 6.63 0.96
N ILE A 146 11.22 6.72 0.69
CA ILE A 146 10.21 7.24 1.62
C ILE A 146 9.67 6.04 2.39
N CYS A 147 9.89 6.02 3.71
CA CYS A 147 9.35 5.02 4.62
C CYS A 147 8.13 5.59 5.36
N VAL A 148 7.13 4.77 5.60
CA VAL A 148 5.89 5.20 6.29
C VAL A 148 5.99 5.16 7.82
N SER A 149 7.10 4.64 8.37
CA SER A 149 7.34 4.64 9.82
C SER A 149 8.82 4.51 10.17
N VAL A 150 9.18 4.96 11.37
CA VAL A 150 10.51 4.77 11.96
C VAL A 150 10.84 3.27 12.09
N TYR A 151 9.88 2.48 12.54
CA TYR A 151 10.02 1.02 12.68
C TYR A 151 10.38 0.37 11.35
N GLN A 152 9.70 0.74 10.26
CA GLN A 152 10.01 0.20 8.93
C GLN A 152 11.41 0.63 8.45
N ALA A 153 11.78 1.88 8.66
CA ALA A 153 13.09 2.42 8.29
C ALA A 153 14.23 1.77 9.08
N SER A 154 13.99 1.29 10.32
CA SER A 154 15.01 0.67 11.17
C SER A 154 15.60 -0.61 10.56
N PHE A 155 14.82 -1.35 9.78
CA PHE A 155 15.25 -2.58 9.10
C PHE A 155 16.14 -2.33 7.87
N LEU A 156 16.18 -1.11 7.34
CA LEU A 156 17.00 -0.79 6.19
C LEU A 156 18.47 -0.65 6.62
N GLN A 157 19.37 -1.29 5.88
CA GLN A 157 20.81 -1.13 6.08
C GLN A 157 21.28 0.26 5.64
N ARG A 158 20.70 0.74 4.54
CA ARG A 158 20.94 2.07 4.00
C ARG A 158 20.25 3.14 4.87
N LYS A 159 21.01 4.16 5.29
CA LYS A 159 20.48 5.31 6.04
C LYS A 159 20.45 6.60 5.19
N LYS A 160 21.39 6.75 4.26
CA LYS A 160 21.43 7.93 3.37
C LYS A 160 20.30 7.90 2.34
N GLY A 161 19.57 9.01 2.22
CA GLY A 161 18.44 9.14 1.29
C GLY A 161 17.22 8.36 1.74
N VAL A 162 17.06 8.12 3.05
CA VAL A 162 15.85 7.58 3.66
C VAL A 162 15.14 8.71 4.38
N THR A 163 13.87 8.92 4.04
CA THR A 163 13.00 9.91 4.66
C THR A 163 11.78 9.21 5.24
N ILE A 164 11.33 9.63 6.41
CA ILE A 164 10.15 9.07 7.06
C ILE A 164 8.99 10.04 6.87
N ILE A 165 7.97 9.59 6.15
CA ILE A 165 6.72 10.31 5.94
C ILE A 165 5.57 9.38 6.31
N PRO A 166 4.99 9.51 7.50
CA PRO A 166 3.85 8.70 7.92
C PRO A 166 2.66 8.87 6.99
N ASN A 167 1.87 7.79 6.84
CA ASN A 167 0.59 7.89 6.14
C ASN A 167 -0.34 8.87 6.88
N ALA A 168 -1.04 9.71 6.12
CA ALA A 168 -2.06 10.60 6.61
C ALA A 168 -3.46 10.08 6.28
N LEU A 169 -4.45 10.58 6.99
CA LEU A 169 -5.85 10.41 6.62
C LEU A 169 -6.27 11.48 5.61
N PRO A 170 -7.25 11.18 4.73
CA PRO A 170 -7.82 12.18 3.85
C PRO A 170 -8.37 13.37 4.65
N LYS A 171 -8.20 14.59 4.13
CA LYS A 171 -8.65 15.80 4.81
C LYS A 171 -10.18 15.78 5.05
N GLU A 172 -10.94 15.28 4.08
CA GLU A 172 -12.40 15.15 4.18
C GLU A 172 -12.83 14.23 5.34
N PHE A 173 -11.98 13.25 5.69
CA PHE A 173 -12.21 12.40 6.84
C PHE A 173 -11.85 13.13 8.14
N THR A 174 -10.70 13.80 8.20
CA THR A 174 -10.26 14.52 9.39
C THR A 174 -11.17 15.71 9.73
N ASP A 175 -11.71 16.41 8.74
CA ASP A 175 -12.62 17.53 8.91
C ASP A 175 -13.98 17.10 9.50
N ARG A 176 -14.35 15.83 9.37
CA ARG A 176 -15.57 15.24 9.95
C ARG A 176 -15.38 14.72 11.38
N LEU A 177 -14.14 14.61 11.83
CA LEU A 177 -13.84 14.15 13.19
C LEU A 177 -14.20 15.25 14.17
N ASN A 178 -15.07 14.90 15.13
CA ASN A 178 -15.32 15.71 16.33
C ASN A 178 -14.79 14.90 17.52
N PRO A 179 -13.49 14.96 17.83
CA PRO A 179 -12.89 14.18 18.89
C PRO A 179 -13.40 14.70 20.22
N ASN A 180 -14.15 13.85 20.92
CA ASN A 180 -14.45 14.04 22.33
C ASN A 180 -13.78 12.91 23.13
N PRO A 181 -12.55 13.12 23.61
CA PRO A 181 -11.79 12.09 24.32
C PRO A 181 -12.48 11.61 25.60
N GLU A 182 -13.15 12.49 26.33
CA GLU A 182 -13.85 12.16 27.57
C GLU A 182 -15.04 11.23 27.30
N ALA A 183 -15.89 11.58 26.35
CA ALA A 183 -17.00 10.72 25.95
C ALA A 183 -16.56 9.36 25.38
N ALA A 184 -15.41 9.32 24.69
CA ALA A 184 -14.84 8.07 24.19
C ALA A 184 -14.39 7.16 25.32
N PHE A 185 -13.78 7.72 26.35
CA PHE A 185 -13.33 6.97 27.54
C PHE A 185 -14.50 6.46 28.38
N GLU A 186 -15.55 7.26 28.56
CA GLU A 186 -16.77 6.90 29.29
C GLU A 186 -17.53 5.74 28.64
N ARG A 187 -17.49 5.63 27.30
CA ARG A 187 -18.18 4.53 26.56
C ARG A 187 -17.61 3.15 26.82
N LYS A 188 -16.41 3.04 27.38
CA LYS A 188 -15.72 1.76 27.65
C LYS A 188 -15.73 0.80 26.45
N THR A 189 -15.59 1.36 25.22
CA THR A 189 -15.62 0.60 23.98
C THR A 189 -14.22 0.51 23.38
N VAL A 190 -13.77 -0.71 23.13
CA VAL A 190 -12.52 -1.01 22.43
C VAL A 190 -12.84 -1.44 21.01
N LEU A 191 -12.34 -0.69 20.02
CA LEU A 191 -12.60 -0.93 18.61
C LEU A 191 -11.34 -1.45 17.91
N MET A 192 -11.47 -2.53 17.14
CA MET A 192 -10.44 -3.01 16.23
C MET A 192 -11.00 -3.06 14.80
N LEU A 193 -10.27 -2.43 13.86
CA LEU A 193 -10.54 -2.50 12.41
C LEU A 193 -9.47 -3.38 11.79
N SER A 194 -9.84 -4.53 11.23
CA SER A 194 -8.86 -5.52 10.77
C SER A 194 -9.34 -6.33 9.55
N SER A 195 -8.46 -7.18 9.04
CA SER A 195 -8.77 -8.30 8.16
C SER A 195 -8.40 -9.61 8.86
N LEU A 196 -8.96 -10.74 8.40
CA LEU A 196 -8.77 -12.07 8.99
C LEU A 196 -7.37 -12.67 8.71
N LYS A 197 -6.31 -11.88 8.96
CA LYS A 197 -4.93 -12.35 8.83
C LYS A 197 -4.32 -12.50 10.23
N GLU A 198 -3.76 -13.65 10.54
CA GLU A 198 -3.17 -13.97 11.86
C GLU A 198 -2.27 -12.85 12.41
N TYR A 199 -1.37 -12.30 11.57
CA TYR A 199 -0.45 -11.25 12.00
C TYR A 199 -1.11 -9.92 12.36
N LYS A 200 -2.43 -9.79 12.23
CA LYS A 200 -3.20 -8.59 12.59
C LYS A 200 -3.63 -8.56 14.05
N GLY A 201 -3.44 -9.64 14.79
CA GLY A 201 -3.75 -9.68 16.22
C GLY A 201 -5.24 -9.86 16.52
N THR A 202 -6.03 -10.40 15.59
CA THR A 202 -7.46 -10.67 15.80
C THR A 202 -7.70 -11.66 16.93
N LYS A 203 -6.85 -12.68 17.02
CA LYS A 203 -6.94 -13.69 18.10
C LYS A 203 -6.66 -13.06 19.45
N GLU A 204 -5.60 -12.29 19.57
CA GLU A 204 -5.23 -11.57 20.81
C GLU A 204 -6.31 -10.57 21.21
N PHE A 205 -6.97 -9.92 20.24
CA PHE A 205 -8.08 -9.02 20.52
C PHE A 205 -9.27 -9.76 21.15
N ILE A 206 -9.59 -10.95 20.65
CA ILE A 206 -10.66 -11.81 21.16
C ILE A 206 -10.33 -12.31 22.55
N GLU A 207 -9.13 -12.84 22.77
CA GLU A 207 -8.66 -13.27 24.10
C GLU A 207 -8.70 -12.12 25.12
N LEU A 208 -8.42 -10.90 24.69
CA LEU A 208 -8.52 -9.72 25.54
C LEU A 208 -9.97 -9.39 25.89
N ALA A 209 -10.90 -9.53 24.94
CA ALA A 209 -12.32 -9.33 25.15
C ALA A 209 -12.89 -10.30 26.21
N GLU A 210 -12.46 -11.57 26.20
CA GLU A 210 -12.85 -12.57 27.19
C GLU A 210 -12.33 -12.23 28.60
N LYS A 211 -11.12 -11.69 28.69
CA LYS A 211 -10.48 -11.31 29.96
C LYS A 211 -11.03 -10.03 30.58
N LEU A 212 -11.64 -9.18 29.77
CA LEU A 212 -12.10 -7.84 30.17
C LEU A 212 -13.60 -7.63 29.87
N PRO A 213 -14.50 -8.44 30.49
CA PRO A 213 -15.93 -8.41 30.17
C PRO A 213 -16.63 -7.10 30.55
N GLN A 214 -16.00 -6.24 31.36
CA GLN A 214 -16.52 -4.93 31.73
C GLN A 214 -16.39 -3.90 30.58
N TYR A 215 -15.68 -4.21 29.50
CA TYR A 215 -15.54 -3.37 28.32
C TYR A 215 -16.32 -3.96 27.15
N LYS A 216 -16.85 -3.08 26.28
CA LYS A 216 -17.47 -3.49 25.01
C LYS A 216 -16.38 -3.62 23.95
N PHE A 217 -16.14 -4.82 23.43
CA PHE A 217 -15.24 -5.04 22.30
C PHE A 217 -16.01 -5.07 20.99
N VAL A 218 -15.53 -4.33 20.00
CA VAL A 218 -16.11 -4.26 18.68
C VAL A 218 -15.03 -4.56 17.65
N LEU A 219 -15.17 -5.68 16.95
CA LEU A 219 -14.27 -6.08 15.87
C LEU A 219 -14.97 -5.86 14.52
N VAL A 220 -14.39 -4.97 13.71
CA VAL A 220 -14.85 -4.70 12.35
C VAL A 220 -13.89 -5.36 11.39
N ILE A 221 -14.40 -6.27 10.56
CA ILE A 221 -13.61 -7.08 9.64
C ILE A 221 -13.95 -6.69 8.21
N ASN A 222 -12.91 -6.39 7.44
CA ASN A 222 -13.01 -6.18 6.00
C ASN A 222 -12.75 -7.51 5.29
N ASP A 223 -13.80 -8.35 5.22
CA ASP A 223 -13.80 -9.64 4.51
C ASP A 223 -15.25 -10.00 4.14
N THR A 224 -15.45 -11.10 3.39
CA THR A 224 -16.78 -11.61 3.06
C THR A 224 -17.44 -12.26 4.28
N GLU A 225 -18.79 -12.22 4.35
CA GLU A 225 -19.55 -12.88 5.42
C GLU A 225 -19.21 -14.36 5.54
N GLU A 226 -19.01 -15.04 4.40
CA GLU A 226 -18.63 -16.46 4.35
C GLU A 226 -17.27 -16.71 5.02
N ASN A 227 -16.26 -15.89 4.75
CA ASN A 227 -14.94 -16.02 5.35
C ASN A 227 -14.97 -15.70 6.85
N ILE A 228 -15.78 -14.72 7.25
CA ILE A 228 -15.97 -14.35 8.64
C ILE A 228 -16.63 -15.50 9.40
N SER A 229 -17.72 -16.08 8.87
CA SER A 229 -18.39 -17.22 9.47
C SER A 229 -17.45 -18.41 9.64
N LYS A 230 -16.72 -18.78 8.60
CA LYS A 230 -15.71 -19.86 8.67
C LYS A 230 -14.64 -19.61 9.73
N TYR A 231 -14.21 -18.35 9.89
CA TYR A 231 -13.22 -17.99 10.90
C TYR A 231 -13.79 -18.10 12.32
N LEU A 232 -15.02 -17.64 12.54
CA LEU A 232 -15.71 -17.74 13.83
C LEU A 232 -15.93 -19.20 14.22
N ASP A 233 -16.40 -20.04 13.29
CA ASP A 233 -16.63 -21.46 13.49
C ASP A 233 -15.31 -22.20 13.83
N ALA A 234 -14.25 -21.92 13.07
CA ALA A 234 -12.95 -22.55 13.26
C ALA A 234 -12.29 -22.19 14.62
N ASN A 235 -12.69 -21.08 15.24
CA ASN A 235 -12.15 -20.61 16.51
C ASN A 235 -13.16 -20.69 17.69
N ASN A 236 -14.31 -21.31 17.49
CA ASN A 236 -15.40 -21.44 18.49
C ASN A 236 -15.89 -20.10 19.07
N LEU A 237 -15.97 -19.06 18.24
CA LEU A 237 -16.24 -17.68 18.63
C LEU A 237 -17.71 -17.28 18.43
N HIS A 238 -18.63 -18.19 18.66
CA HIS A 238 -20.08 -17.99 18.41
C HIS A 238 -20.75 -16.91 19.28
N ASN A 239 -20.09 -16.46 20.35
CA ASN A 239 -20.66 -15.48 21.31
C ASN A 239 -20.26 -14.02 20.98
N LEU A 240 -19.56 -13.75 19.87
CA LEU A 240 -19.20 -12.40 19.49
C LEU A 240 -20.27 -11.78 18.62
N THR A 241 -20.91 -10.71 19.09
CA THR A 241 -21.72 -9.82 18.26
C THR A 241 -20.79 -8.99 17.37
N GLY A 242 -20.48 -9.49 16.18
CA GLY A 242 -19.73 -8.78 15.15
C GLY A 242 -20.66 -8.13 14.14
N GLY A 243 -20.47 -6.88 13.83
CA GLY A 243 -21.07 -6.22 12.69
C GLY A 243 -20.11 -6.25 11.49
N VAL A 244 -20.60 -6.66 10.33
CA VAL A 244 -19.92 -6.52 9.04
C VAL A 244 -20.21 -5.13 8.50
N ILE A 245 -19.23 -4.41 8.00
CA ILE A 245 -19.38 -3.18 7.22
C ILE A 245 -18.94 -3.45 5.79
#